data_b3f148514772fdd62f6832922ed85e03
#
_entry.id   b3f148514772fdd62f6832922ed85e03
#
_cell.length_a   1.000
_cell.length_b   1.000
_cell.length_c   1.000
_cell.angle_alpha   90.00
_cell.angle_beta   90.00
_cell.angle_gamma   90.00
#
_symmetry.space_group_name_H-M   'P 1'
#
loop_
_entity.id
_entity.type
_entity.pdbx_description
1 polymer ?
#
loop_
_entity_poly.entity_id
_entity_poly.type
_entity_poly.pdbx_seq_one_letter_code
_entity_poly.pdbx_strand_id
1 'polypeptide(L)'
;MGTTEQSDEKVVYLTLDDGPSKNTQAVLDILDKYNAKATFFVTGAMPEYKDMIKKAYDKGHTIGMHTYSHDYAKVYASVDAYFQDLDQIGQLVKEEIGYVPCFIRFPGGSSNTISASYTKGIMTTLTQEVQA
;
A
#
# COMPACT_ATOMS: atom_id res chain seq x y z
N MET A 1 10.26 11.00 -0.84
CA MET A 1 10.77 10.38 -2.08
C MET A 1 11.77 9.30 -1.72
N GLY A 2 11.60 8.09 -2.26
CA GLY A 2 12.57 7.01 -2.08
C GLY A 2 13.82 7.27 -2.90
N THR A 3 14.97 6.85 -2.39
CA THR A 3 16.22 6.83 -3.15
C THR A 3 16.43 5.45 -3.74
N THR A 4 16.95 5.38 -4.97
CA THR A 4 17.34 4.11 -5.56
C THR A 4 18.80 3.85 -5.20
N GLU A 5 19.04 2.77 -4.46
CA GLU A 5 20.38 2.31 -4.18
C GLU A 5 20.83 1.38 -5.32
N GLN A 6 22.04 1.63 -5.82
CA GLN A 6 22.69 0.69 -6.73
C GLN A 6 23.68 -0.16 -5.94
N SER A 7 23.56 -1.47 -6.10
CA SER A 7 24.44 -2.44 -5.47
C SER A 7 25.02 -3.38 -6.53
N ASP A 8 26.28 -3.79 -6.35
CA ASP A 8 26.90 -4.85 -7.15
C ASP A 8 26.30 -6.23 -6.82
N GLU A 9 25.55 -6.35 -5.73
CA GLU A 9 24.83 -7.55 -5.36
C GLU A 9 23.49 -7.63 -6.08
N LYS A 10 23.07 -8.87 -6.39
CA LYS A 10 21.71 -9.12 -6.90
C LYS A 10 20.72 -9.00 -5.77
N VAL A 11 19.92 -7.93 -5.76
CA VAL A 11 18.92 -7.63 -4.73
C VAL A 11 17.54 -7.67 -5.36
N VAL A 12 16.60 -8.32 -4.68
CA VAL A 12 15.18 -8.34 -5.05
C VAL A 12 14.38 -7.73 -3.90
N TYR A 13 13.54 -6.74 -4.23
CA TYR A 13 12.61 -6.16 -3.28
C TYR A 13 11.23 -6.80 -3.47
N LEU A 14 10.81 -7.57 -2.47
CA LEU A 14 9.50 -8.24 -2.50
C LEU A 14 8.43 -7.28 -2.00
N THR A 15 7.40 -7.08 -2.80
CA THR A 15 6.24 -6.26 -2.43
C THR A 15 4.96 -7.05 -2.57
N LEU A 16 4.02 -6.81 -1.65
CA LEU A 16 2.75 -7.51 -1.59
C LEU A 16 1.63 -6.50 -1.42
N ASP A 17 0.63 -6.57 -2.27
CA ASP A 17 -0.50 -5.63 -2.28
C ASP A 17 -1.77 -6.30 -1.73
N ASP A 18 -2.78 -5.48 -1.44
CA ASP A 18 -4.17 -5.84 -1.14
C ASP A 18 -4.45 -6.43 0.24
N GLY A 19 -3.43 -6.85 0.98
CA GLY A 19 -3.62 -7.35 2.35
C GLY A 19 -3.94 -6.23 3.36
N PRO A 20 -4.10 -6.57 4.63
CA PRO A 20 -4.05 -7.93 5.18
C PRO A 20 -5.29 -8.77 4.88
N SER A 21 -5.12 -10.07 4.91
CA SER A 21 -6.18 -11.05 4.67
C SER A 21 -5.95 -12.32 5.51
N LYS A 22 -6.81 -13.30 5.33
CA LYS A 22 -6.64 -14.63 5.96
C LYS A 22 -5.30 -15.30 5.63
N ASN A 23 -4.67 -14.90 4.52
CA ASN A 23 -3.41 -15.48 4.06
C ASN A 23 -2.18 -14.78 4.65
N THR A 24 -2.34 -13.62 5.26
CA THR A 24 -1.21 -12.80 5.71
C THR A 24 -0.34 -13.53 6.74
N GLN A 25 -0.93 -14.24 7.69
CA GLN A 25 -0.16 -14.99 8.68
C GLN A 25 0.73 -16.06 8.02
N ALA A 26 0.20 -16.79 7.04
CA ALA A 26 0.99 -17.79 6.32
C ALA A 26 2.16 -17.17 5.56
N VAL A 27 1.94 -16.01 4.95
CA VAL A 27 2.99 -15.24 4.26
C VAL A 27 4.08 -14.80 5.25
N LEU A 28 3.69 -14.27 6.41
CA LEU A 28 4.65 -13.87 7.44
C LEU A 28 5.48 -15.06 7.94
N ASP A 29 4.86 -16.22 8.12
CA ASP A 29 5.54 -17.43 8.56
C ASP A 29 6.59 -17.89 7.53
N ILE A 30 6.25 -17.82 6.24
CA ILE A 30 7.17 -18.18 5.15
C ILE A 30 8.34 -17.19 5.10
N LEU A 31 8.08 -15.91 5.21
CA LEU A 31 9.14 -14.88 5.24
C LEU A 31 10.08 -15.08 6.41
N ASP A 32 9.56 -15.42 7.58
CA ASP A 32 10.39 -15.74 8.75
C ASP A 32 11.27 -16.98 8.50
N LYS A 33 10.70 -18.02 7.90
CA LYS A 33 11.41 -19.27 7.60
C LYS A 33 12.65 -19.03 6.73
N TYR A 34 12.55 -18.13 5.77
CA TYR A 34 13.65 -17.83 4.84
C TYR A 34 14.43 -16.58 5.22
N ASN A 35 14.15 -16.01 6.39
CA ASN A 35 14.75 -14.74 6.84
C ASN A 35 14.66 -13.64 5.78
N ALA A 36 13.52 -13.57 5.10
CA ALA A 36 13.24 -12.59 4.06
C ALA A 36 12.36 -11.47 4.58
N LYS A 37 12.56 -10.26 4.07
CA LYS A 37 11.74 -9.09 4.37
C LYS A 37 10.97 -8.65 3.13
N ALA A 38 9.79 -8.06 3.36
CA ALA A 38 8.92 -7.57 2.29
C ALA A 38 8.34 -6.21 2.65
N THR A 39 7.80 -5.54 1.65
CA THR A 39 6.97 -4.35 1.83
C THR A 39 5.51 -4.73 1.57
N PHE A 40 4.65 -4.42 2.53
CA PHE A 40 3.22 -4.68 2.44
C PHE A 40 2.48 -3.38 2.16
N PHE A 41 1.88 -3.26 0.99
CA PHE A 41 0.98 -2.14 0.65
C PHE A 41 -0.44 -2.54 1.04
N VAL A 42 -0.90 -2.01 2.17
CA VAL A 42 -2.09 -2.50 2.87
C VAL A 42 -3.36 -1.75 2.50
N THR A 43 -4.49 -2.42 2.72
CA THR A 43 -5.83 -1.86 2.54
C THR A 43 -6.65 -2.01 3.82
N GLY A 44 -7.81 -1.34 3.86
CA GLY A 44 -8.81 -1.51 4.92
C GLY A 44 -9.97 -2.43 4.51
N ALA A 45 -9.83 -3.16 3.40
CA ALA A 45 -10.93 -3.94 2.83
C ALA A 45 -11.40 -5.10 3.71
N MET A 46 -10.51 -5.64 4.55
CA MET A 46 -10.81 -6.73 5.48
C MET A 46 -10.45 -6.33 6.91
N PRO A 47 -11.29 -5.51 7.57
CA PRO A 47 -10.96 -4.93 8.87
C PRO A 47 -10.75 -5.95 9.98
N GLU A 48 -11.28 -7.16 9.85
CA GLU A 48 -11.06 -8.25 10.79
C GLU A 48 -9.61 -8.72 10.86
N TYR A 49 -8.80 -8.39 9.85
CA TYR A 49 -7.36 -8.75 9.79
C TYR A 49 -6.44 -7.55 10.04
N LYS A 50 -6.96 -6.40 10.43
CA LYS A 50 -6.14 -5.17 10.60
C LYS A 50 -4.95 -5.35 11.55
N ASP A 51 -5.08 -6.23 12.54
CA ASP A 51 -4.01 -6.52 13.50
C ASP A 51 -2.77 -7.12 12.83
N MET A 52 -2.92 -7.70 11.65
CA MET A 52 -1.80 -8.24 10.87
C MET A 52 -0.85 -7.15 10.40
N ILE A 53 -1.30 -5.90 10.27
CA ILE A 53 -0.44 -4.75 9.91
C ILE A 53 0.62 -4.56 11.00
N LYS A 54 0.21 -4.50 12.26
CA LYS A 54 1.13 -4.38 13.38
C LYS A 54 2.06 -5.59 13.46
N LYS A 55 1.53 -6.79 13.24
CA LYS A 55 2.29 -8.03 13.27
C LYS A 55 3.39 -8.03 12.20
N ALA A 56 3.07 -7.63 10.98
CA ALA A 56 4.05 -7.49 9.90
C ALA A 56 5.13 -6.46 10.25
N TYR A 57 4.72 -5.31 10.76
CA TYR A 57 5.64 -4.26 11.20
C TYR A 57 6.57 -4.74 12.30
N ASP A 58 6.05 -5.39 13.33
CA ASP A 58 6.84 -5.88 14.46
C ASP A 58 7.86 -6.95 14.03
N LYS A 59 7.59 -7.67 12.95
CA LYS A 59 8.52 -8.64 12.36
C LYS A 59 9.59 -7.99 11.47
N GLY A 60 9.61 -6.68 11.34
CA GLY A 60 10.61 -5.92 10.59
C GLY A 60 10.30 -5.70 9.13
N HIS A 61 9.07 -5.96 8.69
CA HIS A 61 8.63 -5.64 7.33
C HIS A 61 8.27 -4.16 7.21
N THR A 62 8.34 -3.63 6.00
CA THR A 62 7.92 -2.26 5.69
C THR A 62 6.42 -2.23 5.38
N ILE A 63 5.73 -1.21 5.89
CA ILE A 63 4.32 -0.99 5.62
C ILE A 63 4.18 0.22 4.70
N GLY A 64 3.45 0.06 3.62
CA GLY A 64 3.02 1.14 2.72
C GLY A 64 1.50 1.16 2.64
N MET A 65 0.96 2.17 1.96
CA MET A 65 -0.49 2.35 1.81
C MET A 65 -0.90 2.05 0.37
N HIS A 66 -1.91 1.20 0.21
CA HIS A 66 -2.49 0.93 -1.11
C HIS A 66 -3.76 1.75 -1.31
N THR A 67 -4.83 1.41 -0.62
CA THR A 67 -6.06 2.20 -0.45
C THR A 67 -6.79 1.69 0.79
N TYR A 68 -7.80 2.43 1.22
CA TYR A 68 -8.69 1.93 2.28
C TYR A 68 -9.73 0.96 1.72
N SER A 69 -10.46 1.37 0.68
CA SER A 69 -11.60 0.61 0.15
C SER A 69 -11.22 -0.43 -0.90
N HIS A 70 -10.14 -0.22 -1.64
CA HIS A 70 -9.78 -0.97 -2.86
C HIS A 70 -10.93 -1.05 -3.88
N ASP A 71 -11.71 0.02 -3.97
CA ASP A 71 -12.84 0.14 -4.89
C ASP A 71 -12.52 1.20 -5.92
N TYR A 72 -12.27 0.78 -7.16
CA TYR A 72 -11.87 1.69 -8.24
C TYR A 72 -12.88 2.81 -8.48
N ALA A 73 -14.18 2.52 -8.39
CA ALA A 73 -15.24 3.50 -8.58
C ALA A 73 -15.20 4.60 -7.51
N LYS A 74 -14.84 4.24 -6.28
CA LYS A 74 -14.70 5.19 -5.17
C LYS A 74 -13.39 5.94 -5.22
N VAL A 75 -12.28 5.20 -5.36
CA VAL A 75 -10.92 5.74 -5.29
C VAL A 75 -10.66 6.72 -6.44
N TYR A 76 -11.13 6.40 -7.63
CA TYR A 76 -10.89 7.22 -8.82
C TYR A 76 -12.11 8.06 -9.25
N ALA A 77 -13.06 8.26 -8.35
CA ALA A 77 -14.21 9.14 -8.61
C ALA A 77 -13.79 10.61 -8.78
N SER A 78 -12.76 11.04 -8.07
CA SER A 78 -12.16 12.38 -8.16
C SER A 78 -10.82 12.40 -7.46
N VAL A 79 -10.04 13.46 -7.63
CA VAL A 79 -8.79 13.68 -6.89
C VAL A 79 -9.06 13.73 -5.38
N ASP A 80 -10.09 14.46 -4.97
CA ASP A 80 -10.47 14.55 -3.54
C ASP A 80 -10.88 13.19 -2.98
N ALA A 81 -11.63 12.38 -3.76
CA ALA A 81 -12.04 11.05 -3.33
C ALA A 81 -10.83 10.13 -3.09
N TYR A 82 -9.82 10.22 -3.95
CA TYR A 82 -8.58 9.47 -3.77
C TYR A 82 -7.88 9.85 -2.45
N PHE A 83 -7.71 11.15 -2.18
CA PHE A 83 -7.04 11.60 -0.98
C PHE A 83 -7.85 11.33 0.29
N GLN A 84 -9.17 11.37 0.25
CA GLN A 84 -10.02 10.95 1.38
C GLN A 84 -9.82 9.47 1.69
N ASP A 85 -9.77 8.61 0.67
CA ASP A 85 -9.50 7.18 0.83
C ASP A 85 -8.09 6.95 1.38
N LEU A 86 -7.10 7.68 0.87
CA LEU A 86 -5.71 7.62 1.35
C LEU A 86 -5.60 8.03 2.82
N ASP A 87 -6.31 9.08 3.23
CA ASP A 87 -6.35 9.51 4.63
C ASP A 87 -6.94 8.42 5.54
N GLN A 88 -7.96 7.72 5.08
CA GLN A 88 -8.57 6.63 5.85
C GLN A 88 -7.60 5.48 6.09
N ILE A 89 -6.87 5.04 5.05
CA ILE A 89 -5.86 3.99 5.24
C ILE A 89 -4.70 4.50 6.09
N GLY A 90 -4.31 5.76 5.94
CA GLY A 90 -3.29 6.39 6.76
C GLY A 90 -3.65 6.37 8.25
N GLN A 91 -4.89 6.69 8.60
CA GLN A 91 -5.36 6.64 9.99
C GLN A 91 -5.38 5.20 10.53
N LEU A 92 -5.85 4.25 9.74
CA LEU A 92 -5.85 2.84 10.14
C LEU A 92 -4.42 2.36 10.44
N VAL A 93 -3.47 2.65 9.57
CA VAL A 93 -2.07 2.24 9.76
C VAL A 93 -1.47 2.94 10.99
N LYS A 94 -1.76 4.24 11.17
CA LYS A 94 -1.30 5.00 12.34
C LYS A 94 -1.80 4.39 13.65
N GLU A 95 -3.03 3.92 13.70
CA GLU A 95 -3.58 3.24 14.87
C GLU A 95 -2.83 1.95 15.17
N GLU A 96 -2.36 1.23 14.15
CA GLU A 96 -1.69 -0.06 14.31
C GLU A 96 -0.19 0.06 14.60
N ILE A 97 0.52 1.00 13.97
CA ILE A 97 1.98 1.11 14.06
C ILE A 97 2.49 2.46 14.58
N GLY A 98 1.62 3.43 14.83
CA GLY A 98 1.97 4.70 15.48
C GLY A 98 2.34 5.84 14.54
N TYR A 99 2.41 5.63 13.22
CA TYR A 99 2.71 6.68 12.25
C TYR A 99 2.04 6.40 10.90
N VAL A 100 1.92 7.43 10.07
CA VAL A 100 1.44 7.31 8.69
C VAL A 100 2.63 7.02 7.77
N PRO A 101 2.63 5.92 7.01
CA PRO A 101 3.71 5.61 6.09
C PRO A 101 3.85 6.65 4.98
N CYS A 102 5.07 6.81 4.45
CA CYS A 102 5.34 7.70 3.32
C CYS A 102 5.27 6.99 1.96
N PHE A 103 5.18 5.66 1.93
CA PHE A 103 5.11 4.90 0.69
C PHE A 103 3.66 4.62 0.33
N ILE A 104 3.33 4.86 -0.95
CA ILE A 104 2.01 4.55 -1.50
C ILE A 104 2.16 3.74 -2.80
N ARG A 105 1.12 2.99 -3.13
CA ARG A 105 0.98 2.35 -4.43
C ARG A 105 -0.46 2.50 -4.91
N PHE A 106 -0.64 3.05 -6.11
CA PHE A 106 -1.96 3.23 -6.71
C PHE A 106 -2.59 1.88 -7.10
N PRO A 107 -3.89 1.69 -6.87
CA PRO A 107 -4.61 0.55 -7.43
C PRO A 107 -4.47 0.47 -8.94
N GLY A 108 -3.98 -0.66 -9.44
CA GLY A 108 -3.67 -0.85 -10.85
C GLY A 108 -2.36 -0.24 -11.32
N GLY A 109 -1.65 0.49 -10.43
CA GLY A 109 -0.39 1.17 -10.73
C GLY A 109 -0.58 2.59 -11.27
N SER A 110 0.50 3.36 -11.31
CA SER A 110 0.49 4.77 -11.73
C SER A 110 0.16 4.98 -13.22
N SER A 111 0.31 3.96 -14.02
CA SER A 111 0.01 4.00 -15.47
C SER A 111 -1.25 3.21 -15.84
N ASN A 112 -2.11 2.88 -14.88
CA ASN A 112 -3.34 2.17 -15.17
C ASN A 112 -4.27 2.99 -16.06
N THR A 113 -5.09 2.29 -16.86
CA THR A 113 -6.08 2.89 -17.75
C THR A 113 -7.51 2.75 -17.22
N ILE A 114 -7.72 1.92 -16.20
CA ILE A 114 -9.05 1.67 -15.61
C ILE A 114 -9.61 2.96 -15.00
N SER A 115 -8.76 3.75 -14.33
CA SER A 115 -9.15 5.00 -13.69
C SER A 115 -9.79 6.00 -14.68
N ALA A 116 -9.38 5.98 -15.94
CA ALA A 116 -9.90 6.89 -16.97
C ALA A 116 -11.39 6.65 -17.26
N SER A 117 -11.93 5.46 -16.98
CA SER A 117 -13.35 5.18 -17.11
C SER A 117 -14.20 5.85 -16.04
N TYR A 118 -13.60 6.27 -14.93
CA TYR A 118 -14.26 7.00 -13.85
C TYR A 118 -13.97 8.50 -13.94
N THR A 119 -12.69 8.86 -14.11
CA THR A 119 -12.25 10.26 -14.23
C THR A 119 -11.09 10.34 -15.21
N LYS A 120 -11.35 10.92 -16.38
CA LYS A 120 -10.36 11.04 -17.46
C LYS A 120 -9.16 11.88 -16.99
N GLY A 121 -7.95 11.34 -17.19
CA GLY A 121 -6.70 12.04 -16.88
C GLY A 121 -6.34 12.11 -15.40
N ILE A 122 -7.08 11.43 -14.54
CA ILE A 122 -6.87 11.49 -13.08
C ILE A 122 -5.45 11.06 -12.67
N MET A 123 -4.87 10.05 -13.32
CA MET A 123 -3.54 9.57 -12.94
C MET A 123 -2.44 10.61 -13.18
N THR A 124 -2.57 11.44 -14.21
CA THR A 124 -1.64 12.55 -14.44
C THR A 124 -1.64 13.53 -13.27
N THR A 125 -2.82 13.88 -12.78
CA THR A 125 -2.98 14.78 -11.64
C THR A 125 -2.48 14.12 -10.35
N LEU A 126 -2.91 12.88 -10.07
CA LEU A 126 -2.55 12.19 -8.83
C LEU A 126 -1.05 11.95 -8.71
N THR A 127 -0.38 11.54 -9.79
CA THR A 127 1.06 11.31 -9.76
C THR A 127 1.86 12.59 -9.47
N GLN A 128 1.34 13.74 -9.83
CA GLN A 128 1.94 15.04 -9.48
C GLN A 128 1.64 15.43 -8.04
N GLU A 129 0.38 15.28 -7.60
CA GLU A 129 -0.09 15.70 -6.28
C GLU A 129 0.58 14.89 -5.14
N VAL A 130 0.77 13.58 -5.31
CA VAL A 130 1.37 12.73 -4.27
C VAL A 130 2.87 13.01 -4.08
N GLN A 131 3.53 13.68 -5.03
CA GLN A 131 4.93 14.05 -4.94
C GLN A 131 5.14 15.43 -4.28
N ALA A 132 4.08 16.17 -4.18
CA ALA A 132 4.10 17.47 -3.50
C ALA A 132 4.10 17.33 -1.95
#